data_997a551adf40b3bed84d41c926e3647f
#
_entry.id   997a551adf40b3bed84d41c926e3647f
#
_cell.length_a   1.000
_cell.length_b   1.000
_cell.length_c   1.000
_cell.angle_alpha   90.00
_cell.angle_beta   90.00
_cell.angle_gamma   90.00
#
_symmetry.space_group_name_H-M   'P 1'
#
loop_
_entity.id
_entity.type
_entity.pdbx_description
1 polymer ?
#
loop_
_entity_poly.entity_id
_entity_poly.type
_entity_poly.pdbx_seq_one_letter_code
_entity_poly.pdbx_strand_id
1 'polypeptide(L)'
;LEIARLHRELGATMIYVTHDQVEAMTLADRIVVLNAGKVEQIGSPMELYNKPANKFVAGFIGSPQMNFIDAAKIGQSGYATLGIRPEHLTLSRTKGDWKGKVIHVEHLGADSNIYLYFEGAGLVTVRENGESAYEVGEAVHVTADAQKRTYFDAAGMTVAGAG
;
A
#
# COMPACT_ATOMS: atom_id res chain seq x y z
N LEU A 1 -23.47 1.94 5.18
CA LEU A 1 -24.60 2.02 4.23
C LEU A 1 -25.65 3.05 4.66
N GLU A 2 -26.05 3.08 5.91
CA GLU A 2 -27.07 4.03 6.41
C GLU A 2 -26.60 5.49 6.32
N ILE A 3 -25.37 5.79 6.71
CA ILE A 3 -24.80 7.15 6.68
C ILE A 3 -24.67 7.62 5.23
N ALA A 4 -24.19 6.77 4.33
CA ALA A 4 -24.04 7.11 2.92
C ALA A 4 -25.39 7.38 2.25
N ARG A 5 -26.41 6.59 2.59
CA ARG A 5 -27.78 6.81 2.12
C ARG A 5 -28.33 8.14 2.61
N LEU A 6 -28.23 8.40 3.91
CA LEU A 6 -28.71 9.62 4.55
C LEU A 6 -28.06 10.88 3.94
N HIS A 7 -26.74 10.82 3.71
CA HIS A 7 -26.01 11.91 3.07
C HIS A 7 -26.55 12.22 1.66
N ARG A 8 -26.81 11.19 0.86
CA ARG A 8 -27.37 11.36 -0.49
C ARG A 8 -28.80 11.93 -0.45
N GLU A 9 -29.61 11.45 0.50
CA GLU A 9 -31.01 11.90 0.63
C GLU A 9 -31.09 13.35 1.10
N LEU A 10 -30.24 13.76 2.03
CA LEU A 10 -30.25 15.10 2.60
C LEU A 10 -29.54 16.14 1.73
N GLY A 11 -28.59 15.73 0.91
CA GLY A 11 -27.75 16.64 0.10
C GLY A 11 -26.95 17.63 0.94
N ALA A 12 -26.75 17.35 2.23
CA ALA A 12 -26.06 18.22 3.17
C ALA A 12 -24.56 17.94 3.20
N THR A 13 -23.76 18.96 3.50
CA THR A 13 -22.34 18.79 3.83
C THR A 13 -22.23 18.15 5.21
N MET A 14 -21.56 17.01 5.28
CA MET A 14 -21.35 16.24 6.49
C MET A 14 -19.87 16.05 6.76
N ILE A 15 -19.47 16.20 8.03
CA ILE A 15 -18.12 15.91 8.49
C ILE A 15 -18.20 14.66 9.38
N TYR A 16 -17.40 13.66 9.03
CA TYR A 16 -17.31 12.40 9.76
C TYR A 16 -15.88 12.16 10.22
N VAL A 17 -15.67 11.99 11.51
CA VAL A 17 -14.36 11.75 12.10
C VAL A 17 -14.22 10.27 12.41
N THR A 18 -13.20 9.63 11.88
CA THR A 18 -12.94 8.22 12.09
C THR A 18 -11.43 7.93 12.07
N HIS A 19 -11.02 6.87 12.72
CA HIS A 19 -9.68 6.28 12.59
C HIS A 19 -9.70 5.03 11.70
N ASP A 20 -10.86 4.64 11.20
CA ASP A 20 -11.03 3.49 10.31
C ASP A 20 -10.92 3.95 8.86
N GLN A 21 -9.84 3.53 8.18
CA GLN A 21 -9.60 3.87 6.79
C GLN A 21 -10.67 3.31 5.83
N VAL A 22 -11.26 2.15 6.13
CA VAL A 22 -12.31 1.55 5.30
C VAL A 22 -13.56 2.44 5.31
N GLU A 23 -13.96 2.95 6.47
CA GLU A 23 -15.05 3.91 6.57
C GLU A 23 -14.74 5.19 5.79
N ALA A 24 -13.56 5.77 5.97
CA ALA A 24 -13.14 6.97 5.26
C ALA A 24 -13.16 6.76 3.74
N MET A 25 -12.58 5.65 3.26
CA MET A 25 -12.50 5.34 1.83
C MET A 25 -13.86 5.08 1.18
N THR A 26 -14.81 4.53 1.94
CA THR A 26 -16.13 4.16 1.40
C THR A 26 -17.19 5.23 1.54
N LEU A 27 -17.11 6.09 2.54
CA LEU A 27 -18.12 7.10 2.85
C LEU A 27 -17.81 8.49 2.32
N ALA A 28 -16.54 8.86 2.23
CA ALA A 28 -16.14 10.23 1.96
C ALA A 28 -16.05 10.55 0.47
N ASP A 29 -16.48 11.76 0.11
CA ASP A 29 -16.14 12.38 -1.17
C ASP A 29 -14.72 12.96 -1.12
N ARG A 30 -14.34 13.50 0.03
CA ARG A 30 -13.00 14.02 0.32
C ARG A 30 -12.55 13.56 1.70
N ILE A 31 -11.28 13.20 1.78
CA ILE A 31 -10.63 12.80 3.03
C ILE A 31 -9.59 13.86 3.40
N VAL A 32 -9.56 14.21 4.69
CA VAL A 32 -8.49 14.99 5.30
C VAL A 32 -7.70 14.05 6.20
N VAL A 33 -6.44 13.81 5.88
CA VAL A 33 -5.55 13.00 6.72
C VAL A 33 -4.80 13.91 7.68
N LEU A 34 -4.97 13.65 8.97
CA LEU A 34 -4.34 14.40 10.06
C LEU A 34 -3.26 13.56 10.73
N ASN A 35 -2.15 14.19 11.05
CA ASN A 35 -1.09 13.60 11.86
C ASN A 35 -0.56 14.62 12.85
N ALA A 36 -0.65 14.32 14.14
CA ALA A 36 -0.18 15.21 15.23
C ALA A 36 -0.67 16.66 15.07
N GLY A 37 -1.94 16.84 14.73
CA GLY A 37 -2.58 18.15 14.55
C GLY A 37 -2.27 18.86 13.25
N LYS A 38 -1.52 18.23 12.33
CA LYS A 38 -1.21 18.78 11.01
C LYS A 38 -1.97 18.05 9.93
N VAL A 39 -2.41 18.80 8.91
CA VAL A 39 -2.99 18.23 7.70
C VAL A 39 -1.86 17.69 6.83
N GLU A 40 -1.86 16.38 6.61
CA GLU A 40 -0.88 15.72 5.74
C GLU A 40 -1.28 15.76 4.27
N GLN A 41 -2.55 15.51 3.98
CA GLN A 41 -3.10 15.58 2.64
C GLN A 41 -4.63 15.70 2.68
N ILE A 42 -5.19 16.36 1.65
CA ILE A 42 -6.62 16.43 1.39
C ILE A 42 -6.86 15.98 -0.05
N GLY A 43 -7.83 15.11 -0.26
CA GLY A 43 -8.20 14.68 -1.60
C GLY A 43 -9.32 13.64 -1.60
N SER A 44 -9.70 13.19 -2.78
CA SER A 44 -10.61 12.06 -2.91
C SER A 44 -9.94 10.77 -2.39
N PRO A 45 -10.72 9.76 -2.01
CA PRO A 45 -10.15 8.47 -1.57
C PRO A 45 -9.12 7.91 -2.56
N MET A 46 -9.42 7.92 -3.84
CA MET A 46 -8.52 7.36 -4.86
C MET A 46 -7.29 8.23 -5.12
N GLU A 47 -7.38 9.54 -4.94
CA GLU A 47 -6.20 10.42 -4.99
C GLU A 47 -5.20 10.08 -3.89
N LEU A 48 -5.68 9.90 -2.66
CA LEU A 48 -4.84 9.54 -1.53
C LEU A 48 -4.21 8.16 -1.70
N TYR A 49 -4.96 7.23 -2.29
CA TYR A 49 -4.50 5.87 -2.57
C TYR A 49 -3.44 5.84 -3.68
N ASN A 50 -3.72 6.51 -4.82
CA ASN A 50 -2.86 6.49 -6.01
C ASN A 50 -1.70 7.48 -5.96
N LYS A 51 -1.89 8.63 -5.31
CA LYS A 51 -0.93 9.74 -5.27
C LYS A 51 -0.76 10.27 -3.84
N PRO A 52 -0.29 9.43 -2.89
CA PRO A 52 -0.03 9.91 -1.55
C PRO A 52 1.09 10.95 -1.57
N ALA A 53 0.90 12.04 -0.83
CA ALA A 53 1.85 13.14 -0.78
C ALA A 53 3.12 12.78 0.00
N ASN A 54 3.02 11.82 0.92
CA ASN A 54 4.12 11.38 1.75
C ASN A 54 3.93 9.93 2.23
N LYS A 55 4.96 9.42 2.87
CA LYS A 55 5.00 8.05 3.39
C LYS A 55 3.94 7.80 4.48
N PHE A 56 3.62 8.82 5.29
CA PHE A 56 2.58 8.71 6.31
C PHE A 56 1.21 8.41 5.67
N VAL A 57 0.80 9.21 4.68
CA VAL A 57 -0.47 9.00 3.96
C VAL A 57 -0.48 7.66 3.25
N ALA A 58 0.60 7.31 2.56
CA ALA A 58 0.74 6.04 1.85
C ALA A 58 0.58 4.83 2.79
N GLY A 59 1.13 4.92 3.99
CA GLY A 59 1.05 3.87 5.00
C GLY A 59 -0.29 3.82 5.73
N PHE A 60 -0.98 4.94 5.83
CA PHE A 60 -2.28 5.02 6.48
C PHE A 60 -3.42 4.53 5.58
N ILE A 61 -3.37 4.85 4.29
CA ILE A 61 -4.39 4.50 3.30
C ILE A 61 -4.06 3.16 2.64
N GLY A 62 -5.01 2.24 2.67
CA GLY A 62 -4.91 0.92 2.04
C GLY A 62 -4.74 -0.22 3.08
N SER A 63 -5.32 -1.37 2.76
CA SER A 63 -5.22 -2.58 3.58
C SER A 63 -5.05 -3.81 2.67
N PRO A 64 -3.97 -4.60 2.82
CA PRO A 64 -2.84 -4.35 3.73
C PRO A 64 -2.09 -3.07 3.44
N GLN A 65 -1.28 -2.63 4.40
CA GLN A 65 -0.44 -1.44 4.28
C GLN A 65 0.52 -1.53 3.10
N MET A 66 0.84 -0.38 2.47
CA MET A 66 1.89 -0.29 1.47
C MET A 66 3.22 -0.85 2.02
N ASN A 67 3.91 -1.63 1.20
CA ASN A 67 5.26 -2.07 1.53
C ASN A 67 6.23 -0.90 1.36
N PHE A 68 7.10 -0.72 2.35
CA PHE A 68 8.18 0.25 2.31
C PHE A 68 9.52 -0.47 2.32
N ILE A 69 10.27 -0.33 1.25
CA ILE A 69 11.55 -0.99 1.04
C ILE A 69 12.65 0.06 0.98
N ASP A 70 13.67 -0.09 1.81
CA ASP A 70 14.84 0.77 1.81
C ASP A 70 15.58 0.64 0.48
N ALA A 71 15.72 1.75 -0.25
CA ALA A 71 16.34 1.77 -1.56
C ALA A 71 17.78 1.24 -1.55
N ALA A 72 18.56 1.58 -0.52
CA ALA A 72 19.94 1.12 -0.40
C ALA A 72 20.04 -0.41 -0.28
N LYS A 73 19.08 -1.04 0.38
CA LYS A 73 19.04 -2.50 0.57
C LYS A 73 18.72 -3.29 -0.70
N ILE A 74 18.14 -2.64 -1.69
CA ILE A 74 17.85 -3.24 -3.01
C ILE A 74 18.77 -2.69 -4.11
N GLY A 75 19.88 -2.01 -3.73
CA GLY A 75 20.87 -1.48 -4.65
C GLY A 75 20.39 -0.31 -5.50
N GLN A 76 19.37 0.43 -5.02
CA GLN A 76 18.81 1.60 -5.70
C GLN A 76 19.30 2.90 -5.09
N SER A 77 19.37 3.95 -5.92
CA SER A 77 19.78 5.30 -5.52
C SER A 77 18.87 6.35 -6.16
N GLY A 78 18.95 7.59 -5.69
CA GLY A 78 18.11 8.68 -6.16
C GLY A 78 16.83 8.88 -5.35
N TYR A 79 16.53 7.99 -4.43
CA TYR A 79 15.43 8.07 -3.45
C TYR A 79 15.79 7.23 -2.22
N ALA A 80 15.09 7.44 -1.10
CA ALA A 80 15.38 6.72 0.15
C ALA A 80 14.54 5.46 0.31
N THR A 81 13.25 5.48 -0.06
CA THR A 81 12.31 4.38 0.13
C THR A 81 11.51 4.14 -1.14
N LEU A 82 11.38 2.87 -1.51
CA LEU A 82 10.43 2.39 -2.52
C LEU A 82 9.14 1.97 -1.81
N GLY A 83 8.03 2.57 -2.19
CA GLY A 83 6.69 2.14 -1.78
C GLY A 83 6.02 1.33 -2.89
N ILE A 84 5.44 0.20 -2.51
CA ILE A 84 4.67 -0.63 -3.43
C ILE A 84 3.53 -1.32 -2.68
N ARG A 85 2.34 -1.23 -3.22
CA ARG A 85 1.17 -1.86 -2.60
C ARG A 85 1.19 -3.38 -2.81
N PRO A 86 0.66 -4.14 -1.84
CA PRO A 86 0.66 -5.61 -1.92
C PRO A 86 0.06 -6.16 -3.22
N GLU A 87 -1.00 -5.56 -3.73
CA GLU A 87 -1.67 -5.96 -4.98
C GLU A 87 -0.89 -5.64 -6.26
N HIS A 88 0.14 -4.81 -6.16
CA HIS A 88 1.01 -4.42 -7.29
C HIS A 88 2.34 -5.20 -7.33
N LEU A 89 2.44 -6.22 -6.49
CA LEU A 89 3.52 -7.20 -6.51
C LEU A 89 3.04 -8.51 -7.12
N THR A 90 3.89 -9.14 -7.90
CA THR A 90 3.67 -10.48 -8.46
C THR A 90 4.76 -11.44 -8.05
N LEU A 91 4.38 -12.69 -7.82
CA LEU A 91 5.29 -13.77 -7.47
C LEU A 91 5.55 -14.69 -8.66
N SER A 92 6.77 -15.20 -8.72
CA SER A 92 7.18 -16.23 -9.69
C SER A 92 8.19 -17.16 -9.05
N ARG A 93 8.21 -18.42 -9.50
CA ARG A 93 9.23 -19.40 -9.07
C ARG A 93 10.54 -19.26 -9.85
N THR A 94 10.54 -18.54 -10.95
CA THR A 94 11.66 -18.56 -11.90
C THR A 94 12.36 -17.23 -12.06
N LYS A 95 11.65 -16.10 -12.04
CA LYS A 95 12.25 -14.77 -12.31
C LYS A 95 11.48 -13.65 -11.61
N GLY A 96 12.19 -12.58 -11.31
CA GLY A 96 11.64 -11.35 -10.73
C GLY A 96 12.75 -10.37 -10.38
N ASP A 97 12.36 -9.21 -9.88
CA ASP A 97 13.30 -8.15 -9.47
C ASP A 97 14.12 -8.54 -8.23
N TRP A 98 13.49 -9.25 -7.31
CA TRP A 98 14.10 -9.65 -6.03
C TRP A 98 13.75 -11.08 -5.68
N LYS A 99 14.61 -11.69 -4.83
CA LYS A 99 14.39 -13.03 -4.26
C LYS A 99 13.88 -12.89 -2.83
N GLY A 100 12.94 -13.76 -2.48
CA GLY A 100 12.40 -13.84 -1.13
C GLY A 100 12.02 -15.25 -0.75
N LYS A 101 11.64 -15.42 0.51
CA LYS A 101 11.16 -16.70 1.06
C LYS A 101 9.78 -16.48 1.67
N VAL A 102 8.84 -17.35 1.34
CA VAL A 102 7.51 -17.34 1.93
C VAL A 102 7.58 -17.74 3.40
N ILE A 103 7.08 -16.87 4.28
CA ILE A 103 7.09 -17.14 5.73
C ILE A 103 5.69 -17.39 6.30
N HIS A 104 4.65 -16.88 5.63
CA HIS A 104 3.26 -17.10 6.02
C HIS A 104 2.33 -16.88 4.84
N VAL A 105 1.19 -17.57 4.83
CA VAL A 105 0.13 -17.40 3.83
C VAL A 105 -1.22 -17.31 4.55
N GLU A 106 -1.98 -16.26 4.27
CA GLU A 106 -3.36 -16.11 4.74
C GLU A 106 -4.32 -16.28 3.57
N HIS A 107 -5.23 -17.23 3.68
CA HIS A 107 -6.32 -17.39 2.71
C HIS A 107 -7.57 -16.68 3.23
N LEU A 108 -7.99 -15.62 2.54
CA LEU A 108 -9.11 -14.75 2.94
C LEU A 108 -10.39 -15.01 2.12
N GLY A 109 -10.40 -16.09 1.33
CA GLY A 109 -11.50 -16.43 0.43
C GLY A 109 -11.30 -15.81 -0.97
N ALA A 110 -11.71 -14.58 -1.16
CA ALA A 110 -11.54 -13.87 -2.43
C ALA A 110 -10.08 -13.55 -2.78
N ASP A 111 -9.25 -13.38 -1.76
CA ASP A 111 -7.84 -13.02 -1.87
C ASP A 111 -6.97 -13.87 -0.94
N SER A 112 -5.66 -13.84 -1.18
CA SER A 112 -4.63 -14.36 -0.27
C SER A 112 -3.56 -13.31 -0.04
N ASN A 113 -3.10 -13.20 1.21
CA ASN A 113 -1.92 -12.41 1.55
C ASN A 113 -0.74 -13.36 1.76
N ILE A 114 0.34 -13.13 1.03
CA ILE A 114 1.58 -13.88 1.14
C ILE A 114 2.62 -12.98 1.79
N TYR A 115 3.15 -13.40 2.93
CA TYR A 115 4.18 -12.70 3.66
C TYR A 115 5.53 -13.28 3.30
N LEU A 116 6.42 -12.42 2.82
CA LEU A 116 7.74 -12.79 2.34
C LEU A 116 8.81 -12.13 3.19
N TYR A 117 9.93 -12.81 3.33
CA TYR A 117 11.16 -12.21 3.81
C TYR A 117 12.12 -12.04 2.65
N PHE A 118 12.55 -10.81 2.40
CA PHE A 118 13.63 -10.49 1.46
C PHE A 118 14.94 -10.42 2.21
N GLU A 119 15.93 -11.11 1.74
CA GLU A 119 17.28 -10.97 2.27
C GLU A 119 17.76 -9.52 2.13
N GLY A 120 18.05 -8.89 3.27
CA GLY A 120 18.49 -7.49 3.35
C GLY A 120 17.40 -6.43 3.35
N ALA A 121 16.18 -6.72 2.90
CA ALA A 121 15.09 -5.72 2.80
C ALA A 121 13.96 -5.91 3.82
N GLY A 122 13.88 -7.06 4.47
CA GLY A 122 12.91 -7.33 5.52
C GLY A 122 11.60 -7.93 5.02
N LEU A 123 10.53 -7.65 5.75
CA LEU A 123 9.21 -8.25 5.54
C LEU A 123 8.44 -7.51 4.45
N VAL A 124 7.84 -8.27 3.53
CA VAL A 124 7.01 -7.75 2.43
C VAL A 124 5.73 -8.57 2.33
N THR A 125 4.62 -7.89 2.07
CA THR A 125 3.31 -8.50 1.86
C THR A 125 2.93 -8.42 0.39
N VAL A 126 2.52 -9.56 -0.18
CA VAL A 126 1.96 -9.65 -1.54
C VAL A 126 0.50 -10.08 -1.42
N ARG A 127 -0.37 -9.44 -2.18
CA ARG A 127 -1.77 -9.84 -2.30
C ARG A 127 -2.04 -10.44 -3.66
N GLU A 128 -2.61 -11.65 -3.69
CA GLU A 128 -3.07 -12.33 -4.89
C GLU A 128 -4.58 -12.54 -4.84
N ASN A 129 -5.21 -12.58 -6.00
CA ASN A 129 -6.61 -12.96 -6.11
C ASN A 129 -6.77 -14.47 -5.87
N GLY A 130 -7.80 -14.83 -5.13
CA GLY A 130 -8.13 -16.21 -4.86
C GLY A 130 -7.18 -16.92 -3.90
N GLU A 131 -7.10 -18.23 -4.03
CA GLU A 131 -6.25 -19.09 -3.22
C GLU A 131 -4.82 -19.10 -3.76
N SER A 132 -3.85 -18.89 -2.88
CA SER A 132 -2.44 -18.92 -3.28
C SER A 132 -1.94 -20.34 -3.46
N ALA A 133 -1.13 -20.55 -4.50
CA ALA A 133 -0.43 -21.81 -4.76
C ALA A 133 0.94 -21.89 -4.07
N TYR A 134 1.37 -20.83 -3.38
CA TYR A 134 2.66 -20.79 -2.68
C TYR A 134 2.54 -21.33 -1.27
N GLU A 135 3.61 -21.99 -0.80
CA GLU A 135 3.68 -22.60 0.52
C GLU A 135 4.78 -21.98 1.38
N VAL A 136 4.60 -22.04 2.69
CA VAL A 136 5.60 -21.59 3.67
C VAL A 136 6.92 -22.31 3.45
N GLY A 137 8.02 -21.55 3.42
CA GLY A 137 9.36 -22.06 3.17
C GLY A 137 9.80 -22.04 1.72
N GLU A 138 8.89 -21.77 0.79
CA GLU A 138 9.18 -21.73 -0.64
C GLU A 138 10.01 -20.50 -1.01
N ALA A 139 11.05 -20.71 -1.84
CA ALA A 139 11.83 -19.61 -2.43
C ALA A 139 11.08 -19.06 -3.64
N VAL A 140 10.93 -17.74 -3.70
CA VAL A 140 10.18 -17.05 -4.75
C VAL A 140 10.92 -15.83 -5.27
N HIS A 141 10.55 -15.42 -6.47
CA HIS A 141 10.95 -14.14 -7.04
C HIS A 141 9.77 -13.18 -7.02
N VAL A 142 10.04 -11.92 -6.75
CA VAL A 142 9.03 -10.86 -6.64
C VAL A 142 9.30 -9.78 -7.66
N THR A 143 8.26 -9.38 -8.37
CA THR A 143 8.30 -8.26 -9.31
C THR A 143 7.33 -7.18 -8.88
N ALA A 144 7.81 -5.94 -8.81
CA ALA A 144 6.98 -4.77 -8.58
C ALA A 144 6.58 -4.13 -9.90
N ASP A 145 5.29 -3.87 -10.08
CA ASP A 145 4.78 -3.15 -11.26
C ASP A 145 5.47 -1.80 -11.35
N ALA A 146 6.22 -1.59 -12.43
CA ALA A 146 7.02 -0.38 -12.65
C ALA A 146 6.18 0.91 -12.68
N GLN A 147 4.92 0.82 -13.09
CA GLN A 147 4.01 1.96 -13.18
C GLN A 147 3.30 2.27 -11.85
N LYS A 148 3.42 1.39 -10.87
CA LYS A 148 2.74 1.50 -9.56
C LYS A 148 3.68 1.76 -8.40
N ARG A 149 4.95 1.96 -8.67
CA ARG A 149 5.96 2.29 -7.66
C ARG A 149 5.79 3.72 -7.19
N THR A 150 5.93 3.94 -5.90
CA THR A 150 6.00 5.27 -5.29
C THR A 150 7.36 5.44 -4.65
N TYR A 151 7.97 6.60 -4.83
CA TYR A 151 9.31 6.88 -4.33
C TYR A 151 9.25 7.98 -3.28
N PHE A 152 9.96 7.78 -2.18
CA PHE A 152 10.02 8.72 -1.06
C PHE A 152 11.45 9.15 -0.79
N ASP A 153 11.65 10.42 -0.45
CA ASP A 153 12.93 10.92 0.00
C ASP A 153 13.21 10.57 1.47
N ALA A 154 14.35 10.99 1.99
CA ALA A 154 14.75 10.73 3.37
C ALA A 154 13.81 11.37 4.41
N ALA A 155 13.09 12.44 4.05
CA ALA A 155 12.08 13.08 4.88
C ALA A 155 10.71 12.39 4.80
N GLY A 156 10.56 11.39 3.93
CA GLY A 156 9.31 10.68 3.70
C GLY A 156 8.36 11.36 2.72
N MET A 157 8.82 12.38 2.00
CA MET A 157 8.03 13.06 0.98
C MET A 157 8.08 12.29 -0.34
N THR A 158 6.94 12.23 -1.03
CA THR A 158 6.86 11.62 -2.35
C THR A 158 7.67 12.44 -3.36
N VAL A 159 8.51 11.76 -4.12
CA VAL A 159 9.36 12.34 -5.16
C VAL A 159 9.12 11.64 -6.49
N ALA A 160 9.51 12.29 -7.60
CA ALA A 160 9.47 11.68 -8.91
C ALA A 160 10.46 10.51 -8.94
N GLY A 161 10.06 9.40 -9.56
CA GLY A 161 10.95 8.25 -9.72
C GLY A 161 12.18 8.61 -10.54
N ALA A 162 13.32 8.06 -10.14
CA ALA A 162 14.48 8.04 -11.02
C ALA A 162 14.13 7.14 -12.20
N GLY A 163 13.93 7.76 -13.34
CA GLY A 163 13.67 7.08 -14.62
C GLY A 163 14.88 6.25 -15.07
#